data_94a4fc4be788df86faaf8a14ce881edc
#
_entry.id   94a4fc4be788df86faaf8a14ce881edc
#
_cell.length_a   1.000
_cell.length_b   1.000
_cell.length_c   1.000
_cell.angle_alpha   90.00
_cell.angle_beta   90.00
_cell.angle_gamma   90.00
#
_symmetry.space_group_name_H-M   'P 1'
#
loop_
_entity.id
_entity.type
_entity.pdbx_description
1 polymer ?
#
loop_
_entity_poly.entity_id
_entity_poly.type
_entity_poly.pdbx_seq_one_letter_code
_entity_poly.pdbx_strand_id
1 'polypeptide(L)'
;MSTDFHAVSLPPGVVENDAAVEPAASIAFTEGPAANAEGHVYFSDIANNRIMRFDTANGGLEVFREPSGRANGLLFDSQGRLLACEGNEWGDDDGNRRLTRTDLSNGECTVLTDRFDGARYNAPNDVAACSNGFIFFTDPCYHDRNRMEMEHESVYRISPDGEVTRAISQPDIQRPNGIALSPDEKVLYLVDSCPTIGGNRKIWAFDLSDDGAVSNQRVVFDFAPGRGGDGMAVDQQGTLYIAAGIARPRGPHETADVPPGIWIVSPAGELRGRIPIPEDVLTNITFGGDDLR
;
A
#
# COMPACT_ATOMS: atom_id res chain seq x y z
N MET A 1 -24.24 7.63 -14.35
CA MET A 1 -24.74 6.26 -14.02
C MET A 1 -23.78 5.74 -12.97
N SER A 2 -24.27 5.20 -11.86
CA SER A 2 -23.38 4.56 -10.87
C SER A 2 -22.89 3.23 -11.44
N THR A 3 -21.62 2.91 -11.20
CA THR A 3 -21.03 1.62 -11.60
C THR A 3 -21.70 0.49 -10.77
N ASP A 4 -22.20 -0.55 -11.44
CA ASP A 4 -22.60 -1.78 -10.76
C ASP A 4 -21.35 -2.67 -10.58
N PHE A 5 -20.70 -2.54 -9.44
CA PHE A 5 -19.48 -3.27 -9.14
C PHE A 5 -19.66 -4.80 -9.06
N HIS A 6 -20.86 -5.29 -8.76
CA HIS A 6 -21.15 -6.73 -8.73
C HIS A 6 -21.20 -7.36 -10.14
N ALA A 7 -21.47 -6.57 -11.16
CA ALA A 7 -21.50 -7.04 -12.55
C ALA A 7 -20.11 -7.11 -13.22
N VAL A 8 -19.06 -6.63 -12.53
CA VAL A 8 -17.70 -6.61 -13.08
C VAL A 8 -17.06 -7.99 -13.00
N SER A 9 -16.61 -8.49 -14.13
CA SER A 9 -16.00 -9.81 -14.29
C SER A 9 -14.48 -9.72 -14.48
N LEU A 10 -13.82 -10.87 -14.42
CA LEU A 10 -12.41 -11.02 -14.75
C LEU A 10 -12.22 -10.78 -16.26
N PRO A 11 -11.32 -9.86 -16.67
CA PRO A 11 -11.02 -9.65 -18.07
C PRO A 11 -10.20 -10.82 -18.65
N PRO A 12 -10.42 -11.16 -19.92
CA PRO A 12 -9.64 -12.22 -20.57
C PRO A 12 -8.14 -11.91 -20.60
N GLY A 13 -7.33 -12.93 -20.35
CA GLY A 13 -5.87 -12.84 -20.47
C GLY A 13 -5.13 -12.15 -19.31
N VAL A 14 -5.85 -11.79 -18.24
CA VAL A 14 -5.22 -11.22 -17.02
C VAL A 14 -4.65 -12.31 -16.12
N VAL A 15 -5.32 -13.45 -16.06
CA VAL A 15 -4.82 -14.67 -15.39
C VAL A 15 -4.84 -15.82 -16.39
N GLU A 16 -4.00 -16.83 -16.18
CA GLU A 16 -4.03 -18.04 -16.99
C GLU A 16 -5.37 -18.76 -16.81
N ASN A 17 -5.82 -19.47 -17.85
CA ASN A 17 -7.18 -20.05 -17.90
C ASN A 17 -7.46 -21.02 -16.74
N ASP A 18 -6.45 -21.66 -16.18
CA ASP A 18 -6.55 -22.64 -15.08
C ASP A 18 -6.01 -22.09 -13.75
N ALA A 19 -5.69 -20.77 -13.68
CA ALA A 19 -5.17 -20.17 -12.46
C ALA A 19 -6.22 -20.16 -11.35
N ALA A 20 -5.84 -20.64 -10.18
CA ALA A 20 -6.64 -20.64 -8.97
C ALA A 20 -6.04 -19.71 -7.92
N VAL A 21 -6.90 -19.14 -7.08
CA VAL A 21 -6.43 -18.45 -5.87
C VAL A 21 -6.06 -19.50 -4.84
N GLU A 22 -4.77 -19.55 -4.47
CA GLU A 22 -4.25 -20.50 -3.50
C GLU A 22 -3.72 -19.77 -2.25
N PRO A 23 -4.05 -20.25 -1.04
CA PRO A 23 -3.52 -19.67 0.18
C PRO A 23 -2.05 -20.05 0.34
N ALA A 24 -1.15 -19.08 0.34
CA ALA A 24 0.27 -19.30 0.59
C ALA A 24 0.59 -19.46 2.09
N ALA A 25 -0.18 -18.78 2.96
CA ALA A 25 0.00 -18.82 4.40
C ALA A 25 -1.31 -18.53 5.14
N SER A 26 -1.43 -18.98 6.38
CA SER A 26 -2.52 -18.61 7.30
C SER A 26 -1.91 -17.84 8.47
N ILE A 27 -2.11 -16.53 8.48
CA ILE A 27 -1.49 -15.59 9.41
C ILE A 27 -2.55 -14.60 9.91
N ALA A 28 -2.30 -13.95 11.05
CA ALA A 28 -3.34 -13.16 11.74
C ALA A 28 -3.80 -11.93 10.95
N PHE A 29 -2.86 -11.12 10.44
CA PHE A 29 -3.19 -9.95 9.61
C PHE A 29 -1.97 -9.58 8.76
N THR A 30 -2.09 -9.80 7.46
CA THR A 30 -1.01 -9.57 6.50
C THR A 30 -1.17 -8.24 5.80
N GLU A 31 -0.04 -7.59 5.57
CA GLU A 31 0.06 -6.30 4.87
C GLU A 31 1.36 -6.15 4.09
N GLY A 32 1.39 -5.12 3.24
CA GLY A 32 2.57 -4.58 2.61
C GLY A 32 3.47 -5.57 1.90
N PRO A 33 2.97 -6.42 1.02
CA PRO A 33 3.80 -7.38 0.33
C PRO A 33 4.78 -6.69 -0.63
N ALA A 34 6.03 -7.15 -0.65
CA ALA A 34 7.07 -6.71 -1.58
C ALA A 34 7.86 -7.90 -2.09
N ALA A 35 8.11 -7.98 -3.39
CA ALA A 35 8.94 -9.03 -3.98
C ALA A 35 10.38 -8.52 -4.20
N ASN A 36 11.36 -9.37 -3.89
CA ASN A 36 12.76 -9.09 -4.22
C ASN A 36 13.07 -9.50 -5.67
N ALA A 37 14.30 -9.27 -6.12
CA ALA A 37 14.73 -9.58 -7.50
C ALA A 37 14.68 -11.09 -7.84
N GLU A 38 14.68 -11.97 -6.82
CA GLU A 38 14.54 -13.43 -6.98
C GLU A 38 13.06 -13.86 -6.95
N GLY A 39 12.12 -12.92 -6.84
CA GLY A 39 10.69 -13.17 -6.82
C GLY A 39 10.14 -13.65 -5.47
N HIS A 40 10.97 -13.79 -4.42
CA HIS A 40 10.48 -14.10 -3.08
C HIS A 40 9.68 -12.94 -2.50
N VAL A 41 8.57 -13.24 -1.83
CA VAL A 41 7.67 -12.23 -1.30
C VAL A 41 7.90 -12.03 0.20
N TYR A 42 8.18 -10.79 0.57
CA TYR A 42 8.22 -10.33 1.95
C TYR A 42 6.91 -9.65 2.27
N PHE A 43 6.37 -9.86 3.46
CA PHE A 43 5.13 -9.22 3.89
C PHE A 43 5.09 -9.06 5.39
N SER A 44 4.34 -8.09 5.85
CA SER A 44 4.15 -7.82 7.25
C SER A 44 3.06 -8.69 7.86
N ASP A 45 3.32 -9.25 9.05
CA ASP A 45 2.35 -9.80 9.97
C ASP A 45 2.26 -8.85 11.16
N ILE A 46 1.44 -7.81 11.00
CA ILE A 46 1.40 -6.66 11.90
C ILE A 46 1.02 -7.10 13.32
N ALA A 47 -0.02 -7.94 13.43
CA ALA A 47 -0.55 -8.40 14.71
C ALA A 47 0.50 -9.13 15.55
N ASN A 48 1.38 -9.91 14.91
CA ASN A 48 2.47 -10.64 15.56
C ASN A 48 3.80 -9.87 15.56
N ASN A 49 3.81 -8.61 15.09
CA ASN A 49 4.98 -7.73 15.10
C ASN A 49 6.21 -8.32 14.39
N ARG A 50 6.00 -8.89 13.19
CA ARG A 50 7.07 -9.51 12.41
C ARG A 50 6.93 -9.27 10.91
N ILE A 51 8.04 -9.39 10.19
CA ILE A 51 8.08 -9.49 8.72
C ILE A 51 8.35 -10.94 8.37
N MET A 52 7.54 -11.48 7.47
CA MET A 52 7.65 -12.82 6.93
C MET A 52 8.30 -12.81 5.56
N ARG A 53 8.97 -13.90 5.19
CA ARG A 53 9.44 -14.16 3.83
C ARG A 53 8.82 -15.46 3.32
N PHE A 54 8.20 -15.39 2.17
CA PHE A 54 7.67 -16.54 1.43
C PHE A 54 8.60 -16.83 0.27
N ASP A 55 9.15 -18.04 0.24
CA ASP A 55 9.99 -18.54 -0.84
C ASP A 55 9.10 -19.11 -1.95
N THR A 56 8.96 -18.39 -3.04
CA THR A 56 8.10 -18.77 -4.16
C THR A 56 8.58 -20.02 -4.91
N ALA A 57 9.87 -20.38 -4.80
CA ALA A 57 10.42 -21.54 -5.47
C ALA A 57 10.06 -22.88 -4.79
N ASN A 58 9.87 -22.88 -3.47
CA ASN A 58 9.62 -24.10 -2.69
C ASN A 58 8.43 -24.03 -1.74
N GLY A 59 7.75 -22.87 -1.66
CA GLY A 59 6.62 -22.64 -0.74
C GLY A 59 7.03 -22.46 0.72
N GLY A 60 8.32 -22.26 1.02
CA GLY A 60 8.83 -22.08 2.37
C GLY A 60 8.40 -20.74 2.97
N LEU A 61 7.96 -20.76 4.21
CA LEU A 61 7.59 -19.57 4.97
C LEU A 61 8.48 -19.45 6.20
N GLU A 62 9.13 -18.30 6.36
CA GLU A 62 10.02 -18.03 7.50
C GLU A 62 9.83 -16.62 8.07
N VAL A 63 10.23 -16.42 9.32
CA VAL A 63 10.33 -15.11 9.93
C VAL A 63 11.60 -14.44 9.44
N PHE A 64 11.47 -13.33 8.72
CA PHE A 64 12.60 -12.53 8.27
C PHE A 64 13.10 -11.57 9.36
N ARG A 65 12.17 -10.88 10.05
CA ARG A 65 12.50 -9.91 11.12
C ARG A 65 11.45 -9.92 12.21
N GLU A 66 11.91 -10.04 13.47
CA GLU A 66 11.09 -9.94 14.68
C GLU A 66 11.93 -9.36 15.83
N PRO A 67 11.49 -8.26 16.52
CA PRO A 67 10.28 -7.48 16.22
C PRO A 67 10.41 -6.63 14.95
N SER A 68 9.29 -6.43 14.24
CA SER A 68 9.25 -5.60 13.03
C SER A 68 9.01 -4.12 13.31
N GLY A 69 8.65 -3.76 14.54
CA GLY A 69 8.21 -2.41 14.89
C GLY A 69 6.79 -2.11 14.40
N ARG A 70 5.94 -3.13 14.27
CA ARG A 70 4.59 -3.04 13.68
C ARG A 70 4.65 -2.58 12.22
N ALA A 71 5.59 -3.16 11.46
CA ALA A 71 5.70 -2.87 10.04
C ALA A 71 4.38 -3.16 9.32
N ASN A 72 4.03 -2.27 8.40
CA ASN A 72 2.90 -2.35 7.49
C ASN A 72 3.45 -2.46 6.05
N GLY A 73 3.47 -1.41 5.24
CA GLY A 73 3.95 -1.41 3.88
C GLY A 73 5.45 -1.69 3.76
N LEU A 74 5.80 -2.54 2.80
CA LEU A 74 7.17 -2.89 2.46
C LEU A 74 7.44 -2.58 0.98
N LEU A 75 8.69 -2.26 0.66
CA LEU A 75 9.13 -2.09 -0.73
C LEU A 75 10.63 -2.38 -0.85
N PHE A 76 11.04 -3.03 -1.93
CA PHE A 76 12.45 -3.07 -2.30
C PHE A 76 12.82 -1.84 -3.14
N ASP A 77 13.83 -1.10 -2.70
CA ASP A 77 14.38 -0.01 -3.50
C ASP A 77 15.23 -0.52 -4.67
N SER A 78 15.65 0.39 -5.57
CA SER A 78 16.44 0.05 -6.76
C SER A 78 17.80 -0.61 -6.47
N GLN A 79 18.23 -0.62 -5.19
CA GLN A 79 19.45 -1.28 -4.73
C GLN A 79 19.17 -2.62 -4.02
N GLY A 80 17.93 -3.09 -4.02
CA GLY A 80 17.50 -4.33 -3.38
C GLY A 80 17.47 -4.25 -1.84
N ARG A 81 17.38 -3.05 -1.26
CA ARG A 81 17.22 -2.87 0.18
C ARG A 81 15.74 -2.78 0.52
N LEU A 82 15.34 -3.39 1.63
CA LEU A 82 13.95 -3.41 2.08
C LEU A 82 13.61 -2.14 2.86
N LEU A 83 12.70 -1.33 2.32
CA LEU A 83 12.02 -0.26 3.05
C LEU A 83 10.86 -0.85 3.85
N ALA A 84 10.62 -0.34 5.06
CA ALA A 84 9.50 -0.75 5.90
C ALA A 84 8.89 0.46 6.61
N CYS A 85 7.59 0.63 6.42
CA CYS A 85 6.77 1.56 7.19
C CYS A 85 6.44 0.92 8.54
N GLU A 86 7.11 1.33 9.60
CA GLU A 86 6.85 0.83 10.95
C GLU A 86 5.77 1.70 11.60
N GLY A 87 4.59 1.14 11.82
CA GLY A 87 3.43 1.83 12.34
C GLY A 87 3.23 1.65 13.85
N ASN A 88 1.97 1.55 14.28
CA ASN A 88 1.56 1.31 15.67
C ASN A 88 0.27 0.49 15.78
N GLU A 89 -0.16 -0.16 14.71
CA GLU A 89 -1.40 -0.90 14.68
C GLU A 89 -1.28 -2.26 15.39
N TRP A 90 -2.42 -2.77 15.88
CA TRP A 90 -2.57 -4.10 16.46
C TRP A 90 -1.72 -4.36 17.72
N GLY A 91 -1.27 -3.33 18.44
CA GLY A 91 -0.51 -3.48 19.66
C GLY A 91 -0.96 -2.53 20.77
N ASP A 92 -0.65 -2.92 22.02
CA ASP A 92 -0.81 -2.06 23.19
C ASP A 92 0.34 -1.04 23.32
N ASP A 93 1.43 -1.27 22.57
CA ASP A 93 2.58 -0.37 22.47
C ASP A 93 2.31 0.78 21.48
N ASP A 94 3.15 1.79 21.50
CA ASP A 94 3.06 2.92 20.56
C ASP A 94 3.63 2.60 19.18
N GLY A 95 4.11 1.38 18.95
CA GLY A 95 4.87 1.02 17.77
C GLY A 95 6.11 1.91 17.57
N ASN A 96 6.82 1.74 16.47
CA ASN A 96 7.99 2.56 16.20
C ASN A 96 7.64 3.89 15.52
N ARG A 97 6.61 3.92 14.68
CA ARG A 97 6.09 5.12 13.98
C ARG A 97 7.21 5.81 13.18
N ARG A 98 7.85 5.05 12.28
CA ARG A 98 9.03 5.49 11.52
C ARG A 98 9.17 4.76 10.19
N LEU A 99 10.01 5.27 9.30
CA LEU A 99 10.44 4.56 8.09
C LEU A 99 11.86 4.03 8.28
N THR A 100 12.06 2.75 7.94
CA THR A 100 13.37 2.09 8.01
C THR A 100 13.80 1.54 6.66
N ARG A 101 15.10 1.28 6.52
CA ARG A 101 15.71 0.61 5.38
C ARG A 101 16.68 -0.47 5.84
N THR A 102 16.47 -1.69 5.39
CA THR A 102 17.30 -2.85 5.73
C THR A 102 18.13 -3.27 4.52
N ASP A 103 19.44 -3.33 4.69
CA ASP A 103 20.36 -3.95 3.74
C ASP A 103 20.35 -5.47 3.95
N LEU A 104 19.86 -6.22 2.96
CA LEU A 104 19.74 -7.67 3.08
C LEU A 104 21.10 -8.38 3.07
N SER A 105 22.16 -7.75 2.56
CA SER A 105 23.49 -8.35 2.47
C SER A 105 24.18 -8.51 3.82
N ASN A 106 23.88 -7.63 4.78
CA ASN A 106 24.49 -7.60 6.12
C ASN A 106 23.46 -7.55 7.26
N GLY A 107 22.16 -7.41 6.95
CA GLY A 107 21.09 -7.30 7.94
C GLY A 107 21.00 -5.96 8.67
N GLU A 108 21.78 -4.95 8.27
CA GLU A 108 21.77 -3.63 8.90
C GLU A 108 20.46 -2.90 8.62
N CYS A 109 19.74 -2.50 9.68
CA CYS A 109 18.52 -1.73 9.61
C CYS A 109 18.76 -0.28 10.04
N THR A 110 18.64 0.65 9.11
CA THR A 110 18.83 2.09 9.31
C THR A 110 17.46 2.79 9.41
N VAL A 111 17.29 3.67 10.39
CA VAL A 111 16.12 4.57 10.47
C VAL A 111 16.35 5.72 9.48
N LEU A 112 15.42 5.88 8.53
CA LEU A 112 15.45 6.98 7.57
C LEU A 112 14.82 8.24 8.16
N THR A 113 13.71 8.09 8.88
CA THR A 113 13.02 9.17 9.60
C THR A 113 12.07 8.58 10.65
N ASP A 114 11.96 9.25 11.80
CA ASP A 114 11.00 8.91 12.87
C ASP A 114 10.18 10.13 13.33
N ARG A 115 10.47 11.32 12.78
CA ARG A 115 9.79 12.58 13.12
C ARG A 115 9.75 13.53 11.95
N PHE A 116 8.73 14.41 11.98
CA PHE A 116 8.63 15.58 11.12
C PHE A 116 8.28 16.79 11.99
N ASP A 117 9.05 17.89 11.88
CA ASP A 117 8.90 19.10 12.69
C ASP A 117 8.83 18.82 14.20
N GLY A 118 9.57 17.81 14.68
CA GLY A 118 9.66 17.41 16.07
C GLY A 118 8.56 16.47 16.57
N ALA A 119 7.45 16.30 15.84
CA ALA A 119 6.38 15.38 16.16
C ALA A 119 6.61 13.98 15.55
N ARG A 120 6.16 12.93 16.23
CA ARG A 120 6.17 11.56 15.69
C ARG A 120 5.10 11.41 14.61
N TYR A 121 5.37 10.58 13.60
CA TYR A 121 4.37 10.20 12.60
C TYR A 121 3.14 9.55 13.23
N ASN A 122 2.01 9.53 12.53
CA ASN A 122 0.78 8.87 12.99
C ASN A 122 0.96 7.35 13.01
N ALA A 123 1.04 6.75 11.83
CA ALA A 123 1.32 5.33 11.60
C ALA A 123 1.77 5.13 10.16
N PRO A 124 3.06 5.31 9.82
CA PRO A 124 3.54 5.06 8.47
C PRO A 124 2.99 3.75 7.92
N ASN A 125 2.34 3.84 6.74
CA ASN A 125 1.49 2.76 6.23
C ASN A 125 2.07 2.13 4.96
N ASP A 126 2.23 2.89 3.86
CA ASP A 126 2.75 2.35 2.60
C ASP A 126 3.83 3.25 2.00
N VAL A 127 4.63 2.71 1.07
CA VAL A 127 5.85 3.37 0.58
C VAL A 127 6.07 3.15 -0.91
N ALA A 128 6.51 4.21 -1.60
CA ALA A 128 6.99 4.18 -2.98
C ALA A 128 8.37 4.83 -3.08
N ALA A 129 9.26 4.30 -3.91
CA ALA A 129 10.61 4.79 -4.10
C ALA A 129 10.93 5.00 -5.57
N CYS A 130 11.44 6.18 -5.91
CA CYS A 130 11.91 6.52 -7.24
C CYS A 130 13.33 6.01 -7.48
N SER A 131 13.64 5.72 -8.73
CA SER A 131 14.99 5.30 -9.16
C SER A 131 16.06 6.37 -8.89
N ASN A 132 15.68 7.64 -8.87
CA ASN A 132 16.55 8.78 -8.55
C ASN A 132 16.74 9.03 -7.03
N GLY A 133 16.15 8.16 -6.17
CA GLY A 133 16.37 8.14 -4.73
C GLY A 133 15.33 8.89 -3.89
N PHE A 134 14.34 9.54 -4.46
CA PHE A 134 13.19 10.04 -3.68
C PHE A 134 12.35 8.89 -3.14
N ILE A 135 11.87 9.02 -1.91
CA ILE A 135 10.99 8.06 -1.26
C ILE A 135 9.73 8.81 -0.81
N PHE A 136 8.56 8.24 -1.07
CA PHE A 136 7.27 8.73 -0.61
C PHE A 136 6.65 7.70 0.32
N PHE A 137 6.07 8.12 1.44
CA PHE A 137 5.32 7.23 2.32
C PHE A 137 4.07 7.90 2.85
N THR A 138 3.06 7.09 3.09
CA THR A 138 1.77 7.52 3.63
C THR A 138 1.76 7.41 5.15
N ASP A 139 1.07 8.35 5.81
CA ASP A 139 1.00 8.44 7.28
C ASP A 139 -0.45 8.67 7.75
N PRO A 140 -1.33 7.67 7.59
CA PRO A 140 -2.71 7.73 8.08
C PRO A 140 -2.78 7.50 9.60
N CYS A 141 -3.98 7.69 10.17
CA CYS A 141 -4.33 7.28 11.52
C CYS A 141 -5.58 6.40 11.51
N TYR A 142 -5.40 5.08 11.59
CA TYR A 142 -6.48 4.09 11.72
C TYR A 142 -6.82 3.77 13.18
N HIS A 143 -5.92 4.12 14.11
CA HIS A 143 -6.10 3.92 15.55
C HIS A 143 -6.76 5.10 16.26
N ASP A 144 -6.55 5.20 17.56
CA ASP A 144 -7.05 6.28 18.41
C ASP A 144 -6.47 7.63 17.96
N ARG A 145 -7.30 8.44 17.34
CA ARG A 145 -6.94 9.75 16.82
C ARG A 145 -6.52 10.74 17.93
N ASN A 146 -6.88 10.47 19.17
CA ASN A 146 -6.41 11.29 20.30
C ASN A 146 -4.91 11.12 20.58
N ARG A 147 -4.28 10.09 20.01
CA ARG A 147 -2.83 9.83 20.11
C ARG A 147 -2.03 10.42 18.94
N MET A 148 -2.66 11.09 18.00
CA MET A 148 -1.97 11.79 16.92
C MET A 148 -1.13 12.93 17.52
N GLU A 149 0.14 12.99 17.10
CA GLU A 149 1.02 14.12 17.34
C GLU A 149 1.04 15.06 16.12
N MET A 150 0.80 14.48 14.92
CA MET A 150 0.63 15.25 13.69
C MET A 150 -0.77 15.87 13.62
N GLU A 151 -0.84 17.12 13.15
CA GLU A 151 -2.14 17.80 12.91
C GLU A 151 -2.94 17.14 11.78
N HIS A 152 -2.24 16.57 10.78
CA HIS A 152 -2.81 16.04 9.54
C HIS A 152 -2.33 14.63 9.23
N GLU A 153 -3.19 13.87 8.58
CA GLU A 153 -2.80 12.67 7.84
C GLU A 153 -2.21 13.12 6.50
N SER A 154 -1.05 12.57 6.11
CA SER A 154 -0.25 13.15 5.03
C SER A 154 0.51 12.09 4.24
N VAL A 155 1.02 12.50 3.09
CA VAL A 155 2.12 11.83 2.38
C VAL A 155 3.39 12.64 2.60
N TYR A 156 4.44 11.99 3.06
CA TYR A 156 5.76 12.58 3.21
C TYR A 156 6.69 12.15 2.09
N ARG A 157 7.65 13.00 1.79
CA ARG A 157 8.72 12.75 0.82
C ARG A 157 10.07 12.87 1.51
N ILE A 158 10.95 11.91 1.27
CA ILE A 158 12.36 11.95 1.65
C ILE A 158 13.18 12.18 0.37
N SER A 159 14.02 13.19 0.35
CA SER A 159 14.94 13.45 -0.75
C SER A 159 16.17 12.50 -0.70
N PRO A 160 16.94 12.38 -1.80
CA PRO A 160 18.13 11.52 -1.83
C PRO A 160 19.20 11.86 -0.77
N ASP A 161 19.24 13.11 -0.30
CA ASP A 161 20.12 13.61 0.75
C ASP A 161 19.52 13.54 2.16
N GLY A 162 18.29 12.96 2.28
CA GLY A 162 17.64 12.65 3.55
C GLY A 162 16.76 13.76 4.12
N GLU A 163 16.51 14.85 3.37
CA GLU A 163 15.56 15.88 3.79
C GLU A 163 14.13 15.35 3.71
N VAL A 164 13.35 15.55 4.77
CA VAL A 164 11.94 15.17 4.83
C VAL A 164 11.05 16.39 4.60
N THR A 165 10.08 16.25 3.71
CA THR A 165 9.05 17.28 3.47
C THR A 165 7.67 16.65 3.44
N ARG A 166 6.63 17.43 3.76
CA ARG A 166 5.24 17.04 3.59
C ARG A 166 4.82 17.31 2.13
N ALA A 167 4.58 16.25 1.36
CA ALA A 167 4.29 16.37 -0.06
C ALA A 167 2.81 16.60 -0.34
N ILE A 168 1.91 15.89 0.34
CA ILE A 168 0.46 15.98 0.20
C ILE A 168 -0.17 15.86 1.59
N SER A 169 -1.21 16.62 1.90
CA SER A 169 -1.86 16.52 3.20
C SER A 169 -3.34 16.86 3.15
N GLN A 170 -4.03 16.66 4.26
CA GLN A 170 -5.35 17.23 4.47
C GLN A 170 -5.31 18.76 4.30
N PRO A 171 -6.36 19.41 3.74
CA PRO A 171 -7.64 18.81 3.34
C PRO A 171 -7.69 18.24 1.93
N ASP A 172 -6.61 18.27 1.13
CA ASP A 172 -6.58 17.83 -0.26
C ASP A 172 -6.82 16.32 -0.40
N ILE A 173 -6.41 15.57 0.60
CA ILE A 173 -6.69 14.16 0.84
C ILE A 173 -7.34 13.97 2.21
N GLN A 174 -7.86 12.77 2.51
CA GLN A 174 -8.49 12.51 3.81
C GLN A 174 -7.74 11.44 4.61
N ARG A 175 -7.49 10.27 4.01
CA ARG A 175 -6.78 9.16 4.67
C ARG A 175 -5.94 8.40 3.64
N PRO A 176 -4.67 8.81 3.48
CA PRO A 176 -3.78 8.16 2.54
C PRO A 176 -3.45 6.73 3.00
N ASN A 177 -3.47 5.79 2.04
CA ASN A 177 -3.13 4.39 2.26
C ASN A 177 -2.12 3.94 1.19
N GLY A 178 -2.46 3.01 0.30
CA GLY A 178 -1.58 2.53 -0.74
C GLY A 178 -1.01 3.64 -1.62
N ILE A 179 0.26 3.52 -1.97
CA ILE A 179 0.97 4.50 -2.80
C ILE A 179 1.86 3.78 -3.82
N ALA A 180 1.83 4.21 -5.08
CA ALA A 180 2.61 3.60 -6.14
C ALA A 180 3.03 4.63 -7.20
N LEU A 181 4.04 4.28 -7.99
CA LEU A 181 4.51 5.08 -9.12
C LEU A 181 4.08 4.49 -10.45
N SER A 182 3.89 5.35 -11.46
CA SER A 182 3.84 4.89 -12.84
C SER A 182 5.20 4.32 -13.28
N PRO A 183 5.26 3.45 -14.31
CA PRO A 183 6.51 2.83 -14.75
C PRO A 183 7.58 3.84 -15.22
N ASP A 184 7.16 5.01 -15.69
CA ASP A 184 8.04 6.10 -16.10
C ASP A 184 8.36 7.08 -14.95
N GLU A 185 7.85 6.79 -13.75
CA GLU A 185 8.00 7.61 -12.53
C GLU A 185 7.53 9.08 -12.68
N LYS A 186 6.58 9.34 -13.61
CA LYS A 186 6.03 10.69 -13.83
C LYS A 186 4.68 10.90 -13.14
N VAL A 187 4.08 9.84 -12.61
CA VAL A 187 2.81 9.89 -11.88
C VAL A 187 2.94 9.17 -10.55
N LEU A 188 2.54 9.85 -9.49
CA LEU A 188 2.34 9.27 -8.17
C LEU A 188 0.86 8.95 -8.01
N TYR A 189 0.52 7.68 -7.78
CA TYR A 189 -0.83 7.23 -7.46
C TYR A 189 -0.99 7.08 -5.95
N LEU A 190 -2.15 7.48 -5.45
CA LEU A 190 -2.46 7.43 -4.02
C LEU A 190 -3.87 6.89 -3.81
N VAL A 191 -4.00 5.88 -2.97
CA VAL A 191 -5.27 5.45 -2.41
C VAL A 191 -5.64 6.39 -1.26
N ASP A 192 -6.85 6.95 -1.34
CA ASP A 192 -7.44 7.75 -0.27
C ASP A 192 -8.73 7.07 0.20
N SER A 193 -8.63 6.36 1.33
CA SER A 193 -9.67 5.46 1.83
C SER A 193 -10.13 5.85 3.23
N CYS A 194 -10.95 6.89 3.30
CA CYS A 194 -11.49 7.40 4.56
C CYS A 194 -12.79 6.68 4.95
N PRO A 195 -12.85 5.90 6.04
CA PRO A 195 -14.01 5.07 6.38
C PRO A 195 -15.16 5.84 7.07
N THR A 196 -15.23 7.16 6.89
CA THR A 196 -16.33 7.98 7.43
C THR A 196 -17.46 8.15 6.42
N ILE A 197 -18.65 8.59 6.87
CA ILE A 197 -19.77 8.91 5.96
C ILE A 197 -19.33 10.02 5.00
N GLY A 198 -19.48 9.77 3.69
CA GLY A 198 -19.07 10.71 2.65
C GLY A 198 -17.55 10.91 2.54
N GLY A 199 -16.77 10.06 3.21
CA GLY A 199 -15.32 10.05 3.07
C GLY A 199 -14.87 9.61 1.69
N ASN A 200 -13.66 9.99 1.31
CA ASN A 200 -13.07 9.61 0.03
C ASN A 200 -12.91 8.09 -0.07
N ARG A 201 -13.17 7.57 -1.26
CA ARG A 201 -12.94 6.18 -1.69
C ARG A 201 -12.21 6.19 -3.02
N LYS A 202 -11.19 7.05 -3.12
CA LYS A 202 -10.61 7.49 -4.39
C LYS A 202 -9.21 6.95 -4.61
N ILE A 203 -8.91 6.76 -5.87
CA ILE A 203 -7.54 6.66 -6.36
C ILE A 203 -7.22 8.02 -6.98
N TRP A 204 -6.26 8.71 -6.40
CA TRP A 204 -5.71 9.94 -6.93
C TRP A 204 -4.50 9.69 -7.80
N ALA A 205 -4.25 10.57 -8.75
CA ALA A 205 -2.98 10.70 -9.44
C ALA A 205 -2.47 12.13 -9.27
N PHE A 206 -1.15 12.24 -9.14
CA PHE A 206 -0.41 13.51 -9.10
C PHE A 206 0.70 13.43 -10.15
N ASP A 207 0.96 14.51 -10.85
CA ASP A 207 2.15 14.60 -11.68
C ASP A 207 3.38 14.70 -10.78
N LEU A 208 4.41 13.93 -11.10
CA LEU A 208 5.66 13.85 -10.36
C LEU A 208 6.80 14.35 -11.23
N SER A 209 7.50 15.37 -10.75
CA SER A 209 8.69 15.94 -11.41
C SER A 209 9.98 15.25 -10.93
N ASP A 210 11.07 15.44 -11.67
CA ASP A 210 12.36 14.83 -11.40
C ASP A 210 13.00 15.28 -10.06
N ASP A 211 12.58 16.46 -9.55
CA ASP A 211 12.98 16.97 -8.23
C ASP A 211 12.05 16.50 -7.09
N GLY A 212 11.15 15.55 -7.38
CA GLY A 212 10.22 14.96 -6.42
C GLY A 212 9.04 15.86 -6.05
N ALA A 213 8.78 16.97 -6.77
CA ALA A 213 7.59 17.78 -6.51
C ALA A 213 6.35 17.12 -7.13
N VAL A 214 5.23 17.18 -6.38
CA VAL A 214 3.93 16.64 -6.82
C VAL A 214 2.97 17.79 -7.15
N SER A 215 2.16 17.61 -8.20
CA SER A 215 1.22 18.63 -8.69
C SER A 215 0.05 18.00 -9.43
N ASN A 216 -0.90 18.83 -9.91
CA ASN A 216 -2.00 18.42 -10.79
C ASN A 216 -2.81 17.22 -10.26
N GLN A 217 -3.29 17.32 -9.00
CA GLN A 217 -4.16 16.31 -8.39
C GLN A 217 -5.39 16.05 -9.25
N ARG A 218 -5.66 14.77 -9.52
CA ARG A 218 -6.82 14.33 -10.28
C ARG A 218 -7.34 12.99 -9.81
N VAL A 219 -8.64 12.76 -9.88
CA VAL A 219 -9.26 11.46 -9.60
C VAL A 219 -9.00 10.53 -10.77
N VAL A 220 -8.44 9.36 -10.50
CA VAL A 220 -8.35 8.25 -11.47
C VAL A 220 -9.57 7.37 -11.36
N PHE A 221 -9.94 6.98 -10.13
CA PHE A 221 -11.09 6.11 -9.91
C PHE A 221 -11.77 6.43 -8.56
N ASP A 222 -13.06 6.15 -8.45
CA ASP A 222 -13.83 6.35 -7.23
C ASP A 222 -14.70 5.12 -6.94
N PHE A 223 -14.46 4.47 -5.81
CA PHE A 223 -15.20 3.30 -5.35
C PHE A 223 -16.47 3.65 -4.55
N ALA A 224 -16.75 4.94 -4.33
CA ALA A 224 -17.92 5.33 -3.53
C ALA A 224 -19.23 4.77 -4.11
N PRO A 225 -20.18 4.34 -3.26
CA PRO A 225 -20.22 4.43 -1.81
C PRO A 225 -19.59 3.24 -1.08
N GLY A 226 -19.06 2.24 -1.78
CA GLY A 226 -18.50 1.03 -1.21
C GLY A 226 -17.16 1.23 -0.50
N ARG A 227 -16.58 0.16 0.03
CA ARG A 227 -15.23 0.22 0.58
C ARG A 227 -14.22 0.48 -0.54
N GLY A 228 -13.41 1.51 -0.38
CA GLY A 228 -12.37 1.90 -1.33
C GLY A 228 -11.18 0.94 -1.37
N GLY A 229 -10.15 1.37 -2.07
CA GLY A 229 -8.87 0.68 -2.11
C GLY A 229 -8.15 0.69 -0.77
N ASP A 230 -7.20 -0.22 -0.64
CA ASP A 230 -6.23 -0.32 0.45
C ASP A 230 -4.82 -0.20 -0.15
N GLY A 231 -4.11 -1.29 -0.44
CA GLY A 231 -2.88 -1.26 -1.21
C GLY A 231 -3.09 -1.40 -2.72
N MET A 232 -2.05 -1.11 -3.49
CA MET A 232 -2.06 -1.26 -4.96
C MET A 232 -0.69 -1.55 -5.54
N ALA A 233 -0.68 -2.20 -6.71
CA ALA A 233 0.48 -2.35 -7.57
C ALA A 233 0.21 -1.79 -8.97
N VAL A 234 1.26 -1.43 -9.70
CA VAL A 234 1.17 -0.91 -11.07
C VAL A 234 2.05 -1.77 -11.98
N ASP A 235 1.48 -2.26 -13.09
CA ASP A 235 2.23 -3.05 -14.05
C ASP A 235 3.09 -2.18 -15.01
N GLN A 236 3.90 -2.83 -15.84
CA GLN A 236 4.77 -2.14 -16.81
C GLN A 236 4.00 -1.35 -17.88
N GLN A 237 2.72 -1.60 -18.06
CA GLN A 237 1.82 -0.87 -18.96
C GLN A 237 1.11 0.30 -18.26
N GLY A 238 1.34 0.46 -16.95
CA GLY A 238 0.74 1.48 -16.11
C GLY A 238 -0.67 1.11 -15.62
N THR A 239 -1.12 -0.13 -15.80
CA THR A 239 -2.39 -0.60 -15.26
C THR A 239 -2.31 -0.73 -13.75
N LEU A 240 -3.32 -0.21 -13.05
CA LEU A 240 -3.41 -0.27 -11.60
C LEU A 240 -4.15 -1.55 -11.17
N TYR A 241 -3.58 -2.28 -10.24
CA TYR A 241 -4.16 -3.42 -9.56
C TYR A 241 -4.39 -3.04 -8.11
N ILE A 242 -5.64 -2.95 -7.69
CA ILE A 242 -6.05 -2.33 -6.43
C ILE A 242 -6.73 -3.38 -5.57
N ALA A 243 -6.17 -3.66 -4.40
CA ALA A 243 -6.85 -4.46 -3.37
C ALA A 243 -8.01 -3.63 -2.80
N ALA A 244 -9.25 -4.03 -3.04
CA ALA A 244 -10.41 -3.24 -2.62
C ALA A 244 -11.65 -4.09 -2.33
N GLY A 245 -12.63 -3.46 -1.71
CA GLY A 245 -13.93 -4.04 -1.44
C GLY A 245 -14.00 -4.82 -0.12
N ILE A 246 -15.21 -5.25 0.21
CA ILE A 246 -15.53 -5.99 1.44
C ILE A 246 -16.76 -6.89 1.21
N ALA A 247 -16.73 -8.11 1.74
CA ALA A 247 -17.88 -9.01 1.66
C ALA A 247 -18.93 -8.69 2.73
N ARG A 248 -18.50 -8.24 3.92
CA ARG A 248 -19.38 -7.93 5.06
C ARG A 248 -19.01 -6.58 5.66
N PRO A 249 -19.95 -5.61 5.68
CA PRO A 249 -19.71 -4.33 6.31
C PRO A 249 -19.27 -4.50 7.78
N ARG A 250 -18.20 -3.79 8.18
CA ARG A 250 -17.65 -3.83 9.53
C ARG A 250 -18.07 -2.66 10.39
N GLY A 251 -18.81 -1.71 9.80
CA GLY A 251 -19.29 -0.54 10.49
C GLY A 251 -20.42 0.16 9.74
N PRO A 252 -21.05 1.17 10.33
CA PRO A 252 -22.20 1.85 9.75
C PRO A 252 -21.89 2.69 8.52
N HIS A 253 -20.60 2.84 8.18
CA HIS A 253 -20.10 3.68 7.09
C HIS A 253 -19.49 2.87 5.95
N GLU A 254 -19.52 1.55 6.06
CA GLU A 254 -19.09 0.64 5.02
C GLU A 254 -20.29 -0.05 4.39
N THR A 255 -20.25 -0.22 3.08
CA THR A 255 -21.24 -1.01 2.33
C THR A 255 -20.52 -2.09 1.55
N ALA A 256 -21.23 -3.18 1.26
CA ALA A 256 -20.73 -4.28 0.42
C ALA A 256 -20.98 -4.04 -1.08
N ASP A 257 -21.19 -2.79 -1.50
CA ASP A 257 -21.43 -2.45 -2.91
C ASP A 257 -20.20 -2.75 -3.78
N VAL A 258 -18.99 -2.70 -3.21
CA VAL A 258 -17.75 -3.11 -3.86
C VAL A 258 -17.34 -4.47 -3.29
N PRO A 259 -17.53 -5.58 -4.03
CA PRO A 259 -17.12 -6.90 -3.55
C PRO A 259 -15.59 -7.05 -3.50
N PRO A 260 -15.06 -7.89 -2.57
CA PRO A 260 -13.63 -8.05 -2.40
C PRO A 260 -12.96 -8.62 -3.65
N GLY A 261 -11.80 -8.09 -3.99
CA GLY A 261 -11.02 -8.53 -5.14
C GLY A 261 -9.88 -7.58 -5.49
N ILE A 262 -9.12 -7.97 -6.49
CA ILE A 262 -8.14 -7.11 -7.12
C ILE A 262 -8.82 -6.41 -8.29
N TRP A 263 -9.00 -5.11 -8.17
CA TRP A 263 -9.66 -4.27 -9.16
C TRP A 263 -8.65 -3.71 -10.15
N ILE A 264 -8.94 -3.86 -11.43
CA ILE A 264 -8.03 -3.54 -12.54
C ILE A 264 -8.52 -2.28 -13.21
N VAL A 265 -7.72 -1.21 -13.11
CA VAL A 265 -8.08 0.12 -13.62
C VAL A 265 -6.95 0.62 -14.53
N SER A 266 -7.32 1.16 -15.70
CA SER A 266 -6.35 1.77 -16.60
C SER A 266 -5.79 3.08 -16.03
N PRO A 267 -4.63 3.58 -16.50
CA PRO A 267 -4.12 4.90 -16.13
C PRO A 267 -5.10 6.05 -16.42
N ALA A 268 -6.01 5.84 -17.38
CA ALA A 268 -7.05 6.80 -17.75
C ALA A 268 -8.32 6.70 -16.85
N GLY A 269 -8.32 5.79 -15.87
CA GLY A 269 -9.45 5.61 -14.96
C GLY A 269 -10.56 4.69 -15.48
N GLU A 270 -10.30 3.92 -16.54
CA GLU A 270 -11.27 2.97 -17.05
C GLU A 270 -11.22 1.67 -16.23
N LEU A 271 -12.35 1.26 -15.67
CA LEU A 271 -12.48 -0.03 -15.01
C LEU A 271 -12.42 -1.15 -16.05
N ARG A 272 -11.38 -1.99 -15.96
CA ARG A 272 -11.15 -3.10 -16.91
C ARG A 272 -11.67 -4.44 -16.41
N GLY A 273 -11.72 -4.61 -15.08
CA GLY A 273 -12.24 -5.84 -14.51
C GLY A 273 -11.85 -6.06 -13.05
N ARG A 274 -12.10 -7.25 -12.56
CA ARG A 274 -11.81 -7.66 -11.19
C ARG A 274 -11.36 -9.11 -11.16
N ILE A 275 -10.31 -9.41 -10.40
CA ILE A 275 -9.97 -10.76 -9.98
C ILE A 275 -10.71 -11.00 -8.66
N PRO A 276 -11.74 -11.86 -8.62
CA PRO A 276 -12.45 -12.16 -7.38
C PRO A 276 -11.55 -12.94 -6.43
N ILE A 277 -11.49 -12.52 -5.18
CA ILE A 277 -10.74 -13.21 -4.13
C ILE A 277 -11.74 -13.67 -3.06
N PRO A 278 -11.69 -14.94 -2.61
CA PRO A 278 -12.66 -15.51 -1.67
C PRO A 278 -12.38 -15.14 -0.21
N GLU A 279 -11.98 -13.88 0.03
CA GLU A 279 -11.71 -13.34 1.34
C GLU A 279 -12.71 -12.25 1.71
N ASP A 280 -12.84 -11.94 3.01
CA ASP A 280 -13.77 -10.91 3.47
C ASP A 280 -13.27 -9.51 3.11
N VAL A 281 -11.98 -9.27 3.22
CA VAL A 281 -11.32 -8.01 2.90
C VAL A 281 -9.92 -8.26 2.39
N LEU A 282 -9.49 -7.45 1.43
CA LEU A 282 -8.11 -7.43 0.95
C LEU A 282 -7.43 -6.17 1.43
N THR A 283 -6.14 -6.28 1.72
CA THR A 283 -5.33 -5.18 2.23
C THR A 283 -4.33 -4.68 1.21
N ASN A 284 -3.57 -5.58 0.55
CA ASN A 284 -2.52 -5.14 -0.35
C ASN A 284 -2.22 -6.18 -1.45
N ILE A 285 -1.34 -5.85 -2.39
CA ILE A 285 -0.97 -6.68 -3.54
C ILE A 285 0.46 -6.37 -3.99
N THR A 286 1.18 -7.39 -4.46
CA THR A 286 2.43 -7.27 -5.20
C THR A 286 2.52 -8.31 -6.31
N PHE A 287 3.36 -8.06 -7.30
CA PHE A 287 3.77 -9.08 -8.27
C PHE A 287 4.95 -9.87 -7.68
N GLY A 288 4.96 -11.17 -7.86
CA GLY A 288 6.00 -12.06 -7.31
C GLY A 288 6.30 -13.24 -8.21
N GLY A 289 7.15 -14.18 -7.74
CA GLY A 289 7.62 -15.32 -8.54
C GLY A 289 8.71 -14.95 -9.55
N ASP A 290 9.21 -15.93 -10.28
CA ASP A 290 10.37 -15.79 -11.20
C ASP A 290 10.15 -14.71 -12.26
N ASP A 291 8.91 -14.50 -12.69
CA ASP A 291 8.53 -13.54 -13.74
C ASP A 291 7.92 -12.23 -13.16
N LEU A 292 7.84 -12.09 -11.85
CA LEU A 292 7.16 -10.98 -11.17
C LEU A 292 5.72 -10.77 -11.69
N ARG A 293 4.93 -11.86 -11.71
CA ARG A 293 3.54 -11.91 -12.19
C ARG A 293 2.55 -12.19 -11.08
#